data_267362f1ca1b252155c88023ea9cfebb
#
_entry.id   267362f1ca1b252155c88023ea9cfebb
#
_cell.length_a   1.000
_cell.length_b   1.000
_cell.length_c   1.000
_cell.angle_alpha   90.00
_cell.angle_beta   90.00
_cell.angle_gamma   90.00
#
_symmetry.space_group_name_H-M   'P 1'
#
loop_
_entity.id
_entity.type
_entity.pdbx_description
1 polymer ?
#
loop_
_entity_poly.entity_id
_entity_poly.type
_entity_poly.pdbx_seq_one_letter_code
_entity_poly.pdbx_strand_id
1 'polypeptide(L)'
;MIDINRKLKNFGPLEILVLGSITYVVVMLLWTASTRSDVLQKANDIKSNHKSVVDFINDEVNSCSSNEEGLTSWGEKCNSVWSSEKIVSYVLSNIDLKNPYSINKPLIQTSQDPRIQAEGKAGQSTDKGIIFVSSNNFESEAGSEWVVGTCVKSPCVAAGNNELVSVYR
;
A
#
# COMPACT_ATOMS: atom_id res chain seq x y z
N MET A 1 39.06 27.35 2.46
CA MET A 1 38.04 27.76 3.45
C MET A 1 37.68 29.19 3.18
N ILE A 2 36.51 29.47 2.60
CA ILE A 2 36.08 30.84 2.24
C ILE A 2 35.62 31.50 3.53
N ASP A 3 36.21 32.61 3.89
CA ASP A 3 35.94 33.37 5.13
C ASP A 3 34.58 34.09 5.01
N ILE A 4 33.51 33.32 5.32
CA ILE A 4 32.11 33.78 5.23
C ILE A 4 31.85 34.94 6.20
N ASN A 5 32.54 35.00 7.33
CA ASN A 5 32.37 36.03 8.35
C ASN A 5 32.82 37.44 7.86
N ARG A 6 33.76 37.51 6.92
CA ARG A 6 34.25 38.80 6.41
C ARG A 6 33.30 39.48 5.41
N LYS A 7 32.45 38.67 4.72
CA LYS A 7 31.46 39.21 3.76
C LYS A 7 30.17 39.68 4.42
N LEU A 8 29.76 39.06 5.55
CA LEU A 8 28.53 39.42 6.27
C LEU A 8 28.58 40.83 6.94
N LYS A 9 29.77 41.35 7.21
CA LYS A 9 29.94 42.68 7.86
C LYS A 9 29.50 43.86 7.01
N ASN A 10 29.28 43.69 5.71
CA ASN A 10 28.93 44.75 4.77
C ASN A 10 27.47 44.77 4.37
N PHE A 11 26.63 43.90 4.94
CA PHE A 11 25.20 43.86 4.64
C PHE A 11 24.43 44.78 5.59
N GLY A 12 23.62 45.65 5.03
CA GLY A 12 22.68 46.45 5.79
C GLY A 12 21.56 45.61 6.38
N PRO A 13 20.86 46.08 7.42
CA PRO A 13 19.80 45.34 8.08
C PRO A 13 18.69 44.92 7.11
N LEU A 14 18.42 45.67 6.08
CA LEU A 14 17.40 45.38 5.06
C LEU A 14 17.83 44.23 4.15
N GLU A 15 19.12 44.16 3.80
CA GLU A 15 19.68 43.08 2.97
C GLU A 15 19.69 41.75 3.73
N ILE A 16 19.97 41.77 5.04
CA ILE A 16 19.89 40.57 5.90
C ILE A 16 18.46 40.06 5.98
N LEU A 17 17.49 40.96 6.09
CA LEU A 17 16.05 40.59 6.14
C LEU A 17 15.57 39.96 4.82
N VAL A 18 16.01 40.53 3.68
CA VAL A 18 15.70 39.99 2.35
C VAL A 18 16.33 38.59 2.15
N LEU A 19 17.61 38.43 2.47
CA LEU A 19 18.30 37.16 2.38
C LEU A 19 17.66 36.10 3.30
N GLY A 20 17.29 36.47 4.52
CA GLY A 20 16.63 35.61 5.47
C GLY A 20 15.26 35.12 4.96
N SER A 21 14.47 36.02 4.36
CA SER A 21 13.17 35.68 3.78
C SER A 21 13.30 34.75 2.58
N ILE A 22 14.24 35.00 1.69
CA ILE A 22 14.50 34.09 0.54
C ILE A 22 14.92 32.70 1.01
N THR A 23 15.87 32.67 1.98
CA THR A 23 16.34 31.39 2.54
C THR A 23 15.19 30.60 3.19
N TYR A 24 14.33 31.28 3.95
CA TYR A 24 13.15 30.66 4.55
C TYR A 24 12.20 30.05 3.51
N VAL A 25 11.88 30.80 2.44
CA VAL A 25 11.02 30.30 1.36
C VAL A 25 11.64 29.09 0.67
N VAL A 26 12.94 29.13 0.37
CA VAL A 26 13.64 27.99 -0.27
C VAL A 26 13.61 26.74 0.63
N VAL A 27 13.88 26.90 1.93
CA VAL A 27 13.82 25.79 2.89
C VAL A 27 12.42 25.20 2.96
N MET A 28 11.39 26.04 3.01
CA MET A 28 9.98 25.59 3.03
C MET A 28 9.59 24.85 1.75
N LEU A 29 10.04 25.32 0.58
CA LEU A 29 9.80 24.64 -0.70
C LEU A 29 10.49 23.27 -0.76
N LEU A 30 11.72 23.17 -0.31
CA LEU A 30 12.47 21.91 -0.25
C LEU A 30 11.82 20.92 0.72
N TRP A 31 11.35 21.39 1.88
CA TRP A 31 10.66 20.54 2.85
C TRP A 31 9.34 19.99 2.28
N THR A 32 8.52 20.87 1.68
CA THR A 32 7.24 20.42 1.08
C THR A 32 7.45 19.46 -0.08
N ALA A 33 8.47 19.67 -0.91
CA ALA A 33 8.81 18.77 -2.01
C ALA A 33 9.26 17.40 -1.48
N SER A 34 10.10 17.36 -0.44
CA SER A 34 10.58 16.11 0.17
C SER A 34 9.45 15.29 0.80
N THR A 35 8.57 15.95 1.59
CA THR A 35 7.44 15.24 2.22
C THR A 35 6.45 14.69 1.20
N ARG A 36 6.21 15.43 0.09
CA ARG A 36 5.35 14.97 -0.99
C ARG A 36 5.94 13.76 -1.71
N SER A 37 7.25 13.77 -1.94
CA SER A 37 7.97 12.65 -2.58
C SER A 37 7.87 11.37 -1.74
N ASP A 38 8.08 11.45 -0.42
CA ASP A 38 7.97 10.30 0.50
C ASP A 38 6.56 9.68 0.47
N VAL A 39 5.51 10.51 0.52
CA VAL A 39 4.12 10.03 0.46
C VAL A 39 3.82 9.33 -0.87
N LEU A 40 4.31 9.88 -1.98
CA LEU A 40 4.10 9.27 -3.31
C LEU A 40 4.86 7.95 -3.44
N GLN A 41 6.08 7.87 -2.93
CA GLN A 41 6.87 6.65 -2.94
C GLN A 41 6.17 5.55 -2.13
N LYS A 42 5.76 5.82 -0.90
CA LYS A 42 5.00 4.87 -0.07
C LYS A 42 3.70 4.41 -0.74
N ALA A 43 3.01 5.33 -1.41
CA ALA A 43 1.80 5.00 -2.16
C ALA A 43 2.10 4.04 -3.32
N ASN A 44 3.18 4.26 -4.06
CA ASN A 44 3.60 3.39 -5.15
C ASN A 44 4.04 2.01 -4.64
N ASP A 45 4.77 1.97 -3.51
CA ASP A 45 5.20 0.71 -2.89
C ASP A 45 3.98 -0.15 -2.50
N ILE A 46 2.94 0.46 -1.91
CA ILE A 46 1.71 -0.27 -1.58
C ILE A 46 0.97 -0.74 -2.83
N LYS A 47 0.88 0.07 -3.88
CA LYS A 47 0.28 -0.37 -5.15
C LYS A 47 1.02 -1.56 -5.75
N SER A 48 2.35 -1.53 -5.72
CA SER A 48 3.18 -2.64 -6.15
C SER A 48 2.95 -3.90 -5.31
N ASN A 49 2.91 -3.75 -3.98
CA ASN A 49 2.65 -4.86 -3.07
C ASN A 49 1.24 -5.44 -3.28
N HIS A 50 0.23 -4.59 -3.41
CA HIS A 50 -1.14 -5.02 -3.71
C HIS A 50 -1.20 -5.81 -5.01
N LYS A 51 -0.58 -5.28 -6.08
CA LYS A 51 -0.49 -5.97 -7.36
C LYS A 51 0.18 -7.33 -7.22
N SER A 52 1.28 -7.44 -6.48
CA SER A 52 1.99 -8.71 -6.25
C SER A 52 1.10 -9.75 -5.57
N VAL A 53 0.26 -9.33 -4.60
CA VAL A 53 -0.70 -10.24 -3.94
C VAL A 53 -1.80 -10.67 -4.92
N VAL A 54 -2.34 -9.75 -5.71
CA VAL A 54 -3.36 -10.05 -6.72
C VAL A 54 -2.81 -11.00 -7.78
N ASP A 55 -1.62 -10.71 -8.31
CA ASP A 55 -0.96 -11.55 -9.31
C ASP A 55 -0.72 -12.97 -8.76
N PHE A 56 -0.25 -13.08 -7.51
CA PHE A 56 -0.05 -14.36 -6.84
C PHE A 56 -1.35 -15.20 -6.75
N ILE A 57 -2.47 -14.58 -6.34
CA ILE A 57 -3.77 -15.29 -6.28
C ILE A 57 -4.24 -15.68 -7.69
N ASN A 58 -4.07 -14.81 -8.68
CA ASN A 58 -4.41 -15.11 -10.07
C ASN A 58 -3.58 -16.28 -10.64
N ASP A 59 -2.30 -16.33 -10.36
CA ASP A 59 -1.42 -17.40 -10.81
C ASP A 59 -1.85 -18.77 -10.22
N GLU A 60 -2.24 -18.79 -8.95
CA GLU A 60 -2.78 -19.99 -8.32
C GLU A 60 -4.13 -20.41 -8.93
N VAL A 61 -5.03 -19.48 -9.19
CA VAL A 61 -6.30 -19.74 -9.87
C VAL A 61 -6.04 -20.34 -11.26
N ASN A 62 -5.13 -19.78 -12.03
CA ASN A 62 -4.77 -20.28 -13.36
C ASN A 62 -4.11 -21.67 -13.29
N SER A 63 -3.22 -21.88 -12.33
CA SER A 63 -2.58 -23.17 -12.09
C SER A 63 -3.62 -24.25 -11.76
N CYS A 64 -4.54 -23.94 -10.86
CA CYS A 64 -5.62 -24.83 -10.48
C CYS A 64 -6.65 -25.09 -11.59
N SER A 65 -6.90 -24.11 -12.45
CA SER A 65 -7.75 -24.30 -13.64
C SER A 65 -7.17 -25.31 -14.64
N SER A 66 -5.84 -25.45 -14.63
CA SER A 66 -5.13 -26.41 -15.45
C SER A 66 -4.99 -27.80 -14.81
N ASN A 67 -5.15 -27.90 -13.49
CA ASN A 67 -5.02 -29.15 -12.72
C ASN A 67 -5.94 -29.12 -11.48
N GLU A 68 -7.21 -29.42 -11.68
CA GLU A 68 -8.26 -29.39 -10.63
C GLU A 68 -7.99 -30.34 -9.46
N GLU A 69 -7.27 -31.43 -9.68
CA GLU A 69 -6.89 -32.39 -8.61
C GLU A 69 -5.60 -31.97 -7.87
N GLY A 70 -4.96 -30.90 -8.31
CA GLY A 70 -3.71 -30.38 -7.74
C GLY A 70 -3.89 -29.75 -6.35
N LEU A 71 -2.76 -29.26 -5.85
CA LEU A 71 -2.72 -28.49 -4.61
C LEU A 71 -2.23 -27.09 -4.91
N THR A 72 -2.80 -26.11 -4.22
CA THR A 72 -2.28 -24.74 -4.19
C THR A 72 -0.94 -24.67 -3.48
N SER A 73 -0.20 -23.58 -3.69
CA SER A 73 1.07 -23.34 -3.00
C SER A 73 0.95 -23.34 -1.48
N TRP A 74 -0.20 -23.03 -0.93
CA TRP A 74 -0.49 -23.11 0.52
C TRP A 74 -1.11 -24.44 0.97
N GLY A 75 -1.16 -25.46 0.09
CA GLY A 75 -1.51 -26.84 0.42
C GLY A 75 -3.00 -27.17 0.47
N GLU A 76 -3.87 -26.31 -0.04
CA GLU A 76 -5.29 -26.64 -0.23
C GLU A 76 -5.52 -27.28 -1.60
N LYS A 77 -6.54 -28.13 -1.70
CA LYS A 77 -6.91 -28.74 -2.99
C LYS A 77 -7.48 -27.68 -3.93
N CYS A 78 -7.09 -27.76 -5.19
CA CYS A 78 -7.60 -26.85 -6.22
C CYS A 78 -9.13 -26.88 -6.33
N ASN A 79 -9.77 -28.02 -6.17
CA ASN A 79 -11.22 -28.17 -6.22
C ASN A 79 -11.95 -27.87 -4.90
N SER A 80 -11.24 -27.39 -3.87
CA SER A 80 -11.83 -27.02 -2.58
C SER A 80 -12.02 -25.50 -2.46
N VAL A 81 -12.74 -25.11 -1.43
CA VAL A 81 -12.84 -23.71 -1.01
C VAL A 81 -11.53 -23.31 -0.33
N TRP A 82 -10.91 -22.23 -0.80
CA TRP A 82 -9.65 -21.75 -0.23
C TRP A 82 -9.89 -20.78 0.92
N SER A 83 -9.10 -20.91 1.97
CA SER A 83 -9.18 -20.06 3.15
C SER A 83 -8.33 -18.79 2.97
N SER A 84 -8.93 -17.63 3.22
CA SER A 84 -8.20 -16.35 3.20
C SER A 84 -7.09 -16.32 4.26
N GLU A 85 -7.26 -16.99 5.40
CA GLU A 85 -6.23 -17.09 6.45
C GLU A 85 -5.00 -17.83 5.95
N LYS A 86 -5.18 -18.92 5.19
CA LYS A 86 -4.06 -19.69 4.63
C LYS A 86 -3.33 -18.90 3.55
N ILE A 87 -4.05 -18.22 2.68
CA ILE A 87 -3.47 -17.32 1.67
C ILE A 87 -2.61 -16.25 2.37
N VAL A 88 -3.17 -15.56 3.36
CA VAL A 88 -2.46 -14.52 4.12
C VAL A 88 -1.23 -15.08 4.82
N SER A 89 -1.34 -16.23 5.50
CA SER A 89 -0.22 -16.88 6.19
C SER A 89 0.88 -17.29 5.23
N TYR A 90 0.53 -17.81 4.07
CA TYR A 90 1.49 -18.19 3.05
C TYR A 90 2.23 -16.97 2.48
N VAL A 91 1.50 -15.92 2.12
CA VAL A 91 2.08 -14.67 1.62
C VAL A 91 3.05 -14.07 2.64
N LEU A 92 2.66 -14.00 3.92
CA LEU A 92 3.52 -13.48 4.99
C LEU A 92 4.80 -14.29 5.20
N SER A 93 4.75 -15.60 4.93
CA SER A 93 5.90 -16.50 5.15
C SER A 93 6.84 -16.57 3.95
N ASN A 94 6.36 -16.31 2.74
CA ASN A 94 7.11 -16.60 1.51
C ASN A 94 7.41 -15.35 0.67
N ILE A 95 6.71 -14.24 0.91
CA ILE A 95 6.90 -13.01 0.16
C ILE A 95 7.40 -11.93 1.12
N ASP A 96 8.65 -11.44 0.91
CA ASP A 96 9.23 -10.37 1.75
C ASP A 96 8.66 -9.01 1.37
N LEU A 97 7.40 -8.79 1.74
CA LEU A 97 6.71 -7.53 1.57
C LEU A 97 6.59 -6.81 2.93
N LYS A 98 6.77 -5.49 2.92
CA LYS A 98 6.73 -4.67 4.14
C LYS A 98 5.74 -3.52 3.99
N ASN A 99 5.05 -3.19 5.09
CA ASN A 99 4.19 -2.03 5.12
C ASN A 99 5.05 -0.75 5.18
N PRO A 100 5.08 0.09 4.13
CA PRO A 100 5.92 1.28 4.09
C PRO A 100 5.44 2.41 5.01
N TYR A 101 4.22 2.30 5.55
CA TYR A 101 3.68 3.27 6.50
C TYR A 101 3.93 2.89 7.96
N SER A 102 4.16 1.61 8.26
CA SER A 102 4.35 1.16 9.64
C SER A 102 5.06 -0.17 9.73
N ILE A 103 6.20 -0.20 10.40
CA ILE A 103 6.96 -1.42 10.67
C ILE A 103 6.20 -2.37 11.62
N ASN A 104 5.32 -1.81 12.46
CA ASN A 104 4.60 -2.55 13.49
C ASN A 104 3.24 -3.10 13.01
N LYS A 105 2.82 -2.74 11.80
CA LYS A 105 1.58 -3.24 11.22
C LYS A 105 1.90 -4.28 10.16
N PRO A 106 1.16 -5.40 10.13
CA PRO A 106 1.32 -6.37 9.06
C PRO A 106 0.99 -5.72 7.71
N LEU A 107 1.61 -6.23 6.65
CA LEU A 107 1.31 -5.77 5.31
C LEU A 107 -0.03 -6.32 4.81
N ILE A 108 -0.37 -7.56 5.17
CA ILE A 108 -1.54 -8.28 4.68
C ILE A 108 -2.32 -8.85 5.84
N GLN A 109 -3.65 -8.80 5.75
CA GLN A 109 -4.59 -9.34 6.74
C GLN A 109 -5.83 -9.90 6.06
N THR A 110 -6.52 -10.81 6.74
CA THR A 110 -7.89 -11.17 6.36
C THR A 110 -8.87 -10.07 6.74
N SER A 111 -9.94 -9.93 5.96
CA SER A 111 -11.05 -9.02 6.27
C SER A 111 -12.36 -9.67 5.86
N GLN A 112 -13.43 -9.35 6.58
CA GLN A 112 -14.78 -9.73 6.18
C GLN A 112 -15.28 -8.91 5.00
N ASP A 113 -14.81 -7.66 4.88
CA ASP A 113 -15.14 -6.77 3.76
C ASP A 113 -13.94 -5.88 3.39
N PRO A 114 -13.08 -6.36 2.47
CA PRO A 114 -11.93 -5.59 1.98
C PRO A 114 -12.32 -4.29 1.29
N ARG A 115 -13.56 -4.17 0.76
CA ARG A 115 -14.05 -2.94 0.12
C ARG A 115 -14.17 -1.84 1.15
N ILE A 116 -14.83 -2.12 2.27
CA ILE A 116 -14.96 -1.14 3.37
C ILE A 116 -13.58 -0.76 3.92
N GLN A 117 -12.67 -1.71 4.04
CA GLN A 117 -11.33 -1.46 4.57
C GLN A 117 -10.48 -0.63 3.59
N ALA A 118 -10.56 -0.91 2.28
CA ALA A 118 -9.82 -0.18 1.26
C ALA A 118 -10.31 1.27 1.12
N GLU A 119 -11.62 1.46 1.13
CA GLU A 119 -12.24 2.79 1.07
C GLU A 119 -12.09 3.56 2.38
N GLY A 120 -11.95 2.85 3.50
CA GLY A 120 -11.93 3.41 4.85
C GLY A 120 -13.33 3.83 5.31
N LYS A 121 -13.66 3.59 6.57
CA LYS A 121 -14.78 4.28 7.20
C LYS A 121 -14.43 5.76 7.26
N ALA A 122 -15.34 6.63 6.85
CA ALA A 122 -15.16 8.07 6.76
C ALA A 122 -14.20 8.63 7.84
N GLY A 123 -13.00 9.06 7.43
CA GLY A 123 -12.02 9.70 8.30
C GLY A 123 -11.03 8.79 9.05
N GLN A 124 -11.16 7.46 9.01
CA GLN A 124 -10.21 6.56 9.68
C GLN A 124 -9.13 6.09 8.69
N SER A 125 -7.99 6.77 8.70
CA SER A 125 -6.80 6.38 7.93
C SER A 125 -5.86 5.43 8.70
N THR A 126 -6.38 4.67 9.66
CA THR A 126 -5.58 3.81 10.55
C THR A 126 -4.94 2.63 9.83
N ASP A 127 -5.50 2.23 8.69
CA ASP A 127 -5.15 0.99 8.00
C ASP A 127 -4.39 1.21 6.68
N LYS A 128 -3.84 2.42 6.50
CA LYS A 128 -3.00 2.70 5.32
C LYS A 128 -1.89 1.67 5.15
N GLY A 129 -1.77 1.19 3.93
CA GLY A 129 -0.71 0.27 3.56
C GLY A 129 -0.92 -1.16 4.02
N ILE A 130 -2.09 -1.49 4.59
CA ILE A 130 -2.49 -2.87 4.84
C ILE A 130 -3.29 -3.36 3.63
N ILE A 131 -2.97 -4.54 3.16
CA ILE A 131 -3.70 -5.24 2.11
C ILE A 131 -4.67 -6.19 2.80
N PHE A 132 -5.95 -6.08 2.48
CA PHE A 132 -7.01 -6.91 3.02
C PHE A 132 -7.45 -7.92 1.99
N VAL A 133 -7.57 -9.19 2.40
CA VAL A 133 -8.01 -10.30 1.56
C VAL A 133 -9.25 -10.93 2.18
N SER A 134 -10.28 -11.14 1.37
CA SER A 134 -11.46 -11.92 1.72
C SER A 134 -11.75 -12.94 0.64
N SER A 135 -12.14 -14.13 1.03
CA SER A 135 -12.78 -15.08 0.14
C SER A 135 -14.28 -14.98 0.35
N ASN A 136 -15.02 -14.49 -0.64
CA ASN A 136 -16.46 -14.60 -0.63
C ASN A 136 -16.87 -15.99 -1.13
N ASN A 137 -17.09 -16.89 -0.18
CA ASN A 137 -17.69 -18.16 -0.49
C ASN A 137 -19.19 -17.94 -0.70
N PHE A 138 -19.58 -17.62 -1.92
CA PHE A 138 -20.99 -17.73 -2.27
C PHE A 138 -21.32 -19.22 -2.39
N GLU A 139 -22.34 -19.66 -1.65
CA GLU A 139 -22.88 -21.03 -1.69
C GLU A 139 -23.49 -21.42 -3.05
N SER A 140 -23.33 -20.61 -4.08
CA SER A 140 -23.84 -20.90 -5.41
C SER A 140 -22.71 -21.31 -6.36
N GLU A 141 -22.97 -22.29 -7.18
CA GLU A 141 -22.15 -23.00 -8.17
C GLU A 141 -21.30 -22.16 -9.14
N ALA A 142 -21.25 -20.87 -8.99
CA ALA A 142 -20.45 -19.94 -9.76
C ALA A 142 -19.27 -19.43 -8.92
N GLY A 143 -18.13 -20.01 -9.11
CA GLY A 143 -16.79 -19.53 -8.78
C GLY A 143 -16.56 -18.81 -7.45
N SER A 144 -15.54 -19.20 -6.74
CA SER A 144 -15.06 -18.45 -5.58
C SER A 144 -14.54 -17.08 -6.05
N GLU A 145 -14.93 -16.01 -5.37
CA GLU A 145 -14.39 -14.65 -5.58
C GLU A 145 -13.46 -14.33 -4.43
N TRP A 146 -12.26 -13.84 -4.74
CA TRP A 146 -11.37 -13.23 -3.75
C TRP A 146 -11.34 -11.73 -3.99
N VAL A 147 -11.60 -10.97 -2.95
CA VAL A 147 -11.52 -9.52 -2.98
C VAL A 147 -10.26 -9.10 -2.27
N VAL A 148 -9.39 -8.35 -2.96
CA VAL A 148 -8.16 -7.80 -2.42
C VAL A 148 -8.27 -6.28 -2.44
N GLY A 149 -8.19 -5.65 -1.28
CA GLY A 149 -8.35 -4.20 -1.14
C GLY A 149 -7.28 -3.58 -0.27
N THR A 150 -6.89 -2.34 -0.59
CA THR A 150 -5.94 -1.57 0.23
C THR A 150 -6.18 -0.07 0.17
N CYS A 151 -5.91 0.62 1.26
CA CYS A 151 -5.80 2.08 1.28
C CYS A 151 -4.36 2.48 1.01
N VAL A 152 -4.14 3.12 -0.12
CA VAL A 152 -2.83 3.53 -0.60
C VAL A 152 -2.40 4.85 0.04
N LYS A 153 -3.33 5.79 0.17
CA LYS A 153 -3.07 7.15 0.65
C LYS A 153 -4.32 7.74 1.29
N SER A 154 -4.16 8.58 2.30
CA SER A 154 -5.28 9.29 2.95
C SER A 154 -5.74 10.52 2.13
N PRO A 155 -7.05 10.80 2.06
CA PRO A 155 -8.15 9.98 2.55
C PRO A 155 -8.43 8.79 1.62
N CYS A 156 -8.67 7.61 2.21
CA CYS A 156 -8.81 6.36 1.46
C CYS A 156 -10.01 6.38 0.49
N VAL A 157 -11.07 7.11 0.82
CA VAL A 157 -12.29 7.23 0.00
C VAL A 157 -12.09 8.03 -1.29
N ALA A 158 -11.00 8.80 -1.41
CA ALA A 158 -10.76 9.60 -2.60
C ALA A 158 -10.30 8.72 -3.76
N ALA A 159 -10.76 9.02 -4.97
CA ALA A 159 -10.40 8.30 -6.18
C ALA A 159 -8.88 8.21 -6.36
N GLY A 160 -8.37 7.02 -6.61
CA GLY A 160 -6.94 6.74 -6.76
C GLY A 160 -6.14 6.65 -5.45
N ASN A 161 -6.81 6.79 -4.29
CA ASN A 161 -6.20 6.60 -2.97
C ASN A 161 -6.45 5.21 -2.39
N ASN A 162 -7.20 4.37 -3.08
CA ASN A 162 -7.41 2.97 -2.77
C ASN A 162 -7.24 2.12 -4.03
N GLU A 163 -6.97 0.84 -3.83
CA GLU A 163 -6.99 -0.19 -4.86
C GLU A 163 -7.94 -1.29 -4.40
N LEU A 164 -8.75 -1.79 -5.31
CA LEU A 164 -9.69 -2.87 -5.06
C LEU A 164 -9.78 -3.76 -6.30
N VAL A 165 -9.48 -5.03 -6.14
CA VAL A 165 -9.50 -6.01 -7.23
C VAL A 165 -10.26 -7.25 -6.77
N SER A 166 -11.12 -7.78 -7.64
CA SER A 166 -11.73 -9.08 -7.48
C SER A 166 -11.05 -10.09 -8.40
N VAL A 167 -10.69 -11.24 -7.85
CA VAL A 167 -10.14 -12.38 -8.56
C VAL A 167 -11.20 -13.47 -8.54
N TYR A 168 -11.55 -13.99 -9.71
CA TYR A 168 -12.56 -15.02 -9.90
C TYR A 168 -11.92 -16.33 -10.37
N ARG A 169 -12.40 -17.41 -9.82
CA ARG A 169 -12.04 -18.77 -10.23
C ARG A 169 -13.09 -19.41 -11.12
#